data_e68120ad5ed1292cafbe49fa7f08b634
#
_entry.id   e68120ad5ed1292cafbe49fa7f08b634
#
_cell.length_a   1.000
_cell.length_b   1.000
_cell.length_c   1.000
_cell.angle_alpha   90.00
_cell.angle_beta   90.00
_cell.angle_gamma   90.00
#
_symmetry.space_group_name_H-M   'P 1'
#
loop_
_entity.id
_entity.type
_entity.pdbx_description
1 polymer ?
#
loop_
_entity_poly.entity_id
_entity_poly.type
_entity_poly.pdbx_seq_one_letter_code
_entity_poly.pdbx_strand_id
1 'polypeptide(L)'
;VLFSTADPEELMNDPRVDAVIIASPDSLHVPHLKLAISSGKQILCEKPIATSLEEARLIAEEIRTYQKNVGKKMINFGFMRRFDPSYQEVRRLIRSGDFGSPTFFRTVTRNVFSTGITSTGLFTNIAIHDFDVYRWLFDDEWESIQSFYPRNSTLSPEGLSDPLIIIGKLKSGIMMVGDIVAFNNYGFDCRIEVVCEKGSIQIGTHGDVVTQINRVGGVIKAGPMAENWMERFEASYIEELRAWIHEVSTGEVNLDLATVEDALIANEVSAMGLASIPK
;
A
#
# COMPACT_ATOMS: atom_id res chain seq x y z
N VAL A 1 -14.37 22.63 -11.66
CA VAL A 1 -15.40 21.80 -11.02
C VAL A 1 -16.73 22.10 -11.73
N LEU A 2 -17.41 21.09 -12.28
CA LEU A 2 -18.69 21.25 -12.97
C LEU A 2 -19.85 21.43 -11.98
N PHE A 3 -19.82 20.70 -10.88
CA PHE A 3 -20.73 20.81 -9.74
C PHE A 3 -20.09 20.20 -8.50
N SER A 4 -20.67 20.47 -7.34
CA SER A 4 -20.30 19.77 -6.09
C SER A 4 -21.58 19.47 -5.30
N THR A 5 -21.59 18.35 -4.60
CA THR A 5 -22.67 17.90 -3.74
C THR A 5 -22.10 17.25 -2.48
N ALA A 6 -22.86 17.29 -1.40
CA ALA A 6 -22.56 16.55 -0.17
C ALA A 6 -23.19 15.14 -0.18
N ASP A 7 -24.01 14.85 -1.19
CA ASP A 7 -24.68 13.55 -1.35
C ASP A 7 -23.89 12.66 -2.32
N PRO A 8 -23.26 11.57 -1.84
CA PRO A 8 -22.53 10.66 -2.69
C PRO A 8 -23.44 9.93 -3.70
N GLU A 9 -24.69 9.69 -3.38
CA GLU A 9 -25.63 9.02 -4.29
C GLU A 9 -25.97 9.92 -5.49
N GLU A 10 -26.17 11.23 -5.26
CA GLU A 10 -26.35 12.22 -6.33
C GLU A 10 -25.14 12.22 -7.27
N LEU A 11 -23.91 12.25 -6.72
CA LEU A 11 -22.68 12.19 -7.52
C LEU A 11 -22.59 10.91 -8.33
N MET A 12 -22.83 9.77 -7.71
CA MET A 12 -22.69 8.44 -8.34
C MET A 12 -23.72 8.24 -9.47
N ASN A 13 -24.90 8.83 -9.36
CA ASN A 13 -25.96 8.70 -10.35
C ASN A 13 -25.93 9.80 -11.43
N ASP A 14 -25.07 10.80 -11.32
CA ASP A 14 -24.98 11.86 -12.33
C ASP A 14 -24.46 11.31 -13.67
N PRO A 15 -25.19 11.48 -14.78
CA PRO A 15 -24.77 10.94 -16.09
C PRO A 15 -23.52 11.64 -16.68
N ARG A 16 -23.08 12.76 -16.11
CA ARG A 16 -21.86 13.46 -16.52
C ARG A 16 -20.60 12.90 -15.86
N VAL A 17 -20.75 11.98 -14.91
CA VAL A 17 -19.65 11.33 -14.20
C VAL A 17 -19.39 9.96 -14.82
N ASP A 18 -18.25 9.77 -15.45
CA ASP A 18 -17.87 8.51 -16.11
C ASP A 18 -17.19 7.54 -15.14
N ALA A 19 -16.43 8.05 -14.20
CA ALA A 19 -15.65 7.27 -13.24
C ALA A 19 -15.54 7.98 -11.88
N VAL A 20 -15.29 7.24 -10.81
CA VAL A 20 -15.33 7.75 -9.43
C VAL A 20 -14.07 7.36 -8.67
N ILE A 21 -13.50 8.31 -7.92
CA ILE A 21 -12.45 8.06 -6.93
C ILE A 21 -13.09 8.12 -5.55
N ILE A 22 -12.94 7.06 -4.75
CA ILE A 22 -13.36 7.00 -3.36
C ILE A 22 -12.14 7.25 -2.49
N ALA A 23 -12.06 8.46 -1.92
CA ALA A 23 -11.00 8.89 -1.00
C ALA A 23 -11.61 9.47 0.28
N SER A 24 -12.73 8.90 0.70
CA SER A 24 -13.44 9.24 1.92
C SER A 24 -12.75 8.63 3.16
N PRO A 25 -13.17 8.94 4.39
CA PRO A 25 -12.70 8.22 5.57
C PRO A 25 -12.90 6.70 5.43
N ASP A 26 -11.96 5.91 5.95
CA ASP A 26 -11.91 4.44 5.81
C ASP A 26 -13.25 3.74 6.12
N SER A 27 -13.98 4.24 7.14
CA SER A 27 -15.29 3.70 7.53
C SER A 27 -16.40 3.90 6.48
N LEU A 28 -16.18 4.76 5.50
CA LEU A 28 -17.12 5.05 4.43
C LEU A 28 -16.78 4.34 3.12
N HIS A 29 -15.65 3.62 3.04
CA HIS A 29 -15.27 2.90 1.81
C HIS A 29 -16.32 1.86 1.41
N VAL A 30 -16.75 1.01 2.33
CA VAL A 30 -17.75 -0.05 2.04
C VAL A 30 -19.10 0.54 1.61
N PRO A 31 -19.72 1.49 2.33
CA PRO A 31 -20.93 2.17 1.85
C PRO A 31 -20.79 2.79 0.47
N HIS A 32 -19.70 3.49 0.20
CA HIS A 32 -19.46 4.15 -1.09
C HIS A 32 -19.18 3.16 -2.21
N LEU A 33 -18.44 2.07 -1.94
CA LEU A 33 -18.25 0.97 -2.90
C LEU A 33 -19.59 0.37 -3.33
N LYS A 34 -20.53 0.13 -2.40
CA LYS A 34 -21.87 -0.39 -2.72
C LYS A 34 -22.66 0.55 -3.62
N LEU A 35 -22.63 1.85 -3.34
CA LEU A 35 -23.25 2.87 -4.19
C LEU A 35 -22.62 2.87 -5.59
N ALA A 36 -21.29 2.84 -5.65
CA ALA A 36 -20.56 2.88 -6.91
C ALA A 36 -20.79 1.61 -7.76
N ILE A 37 -20.86 0.43 -7.16
CA ILE A 37 -21.25 -0.84 -7.82
C ILE A 37 -22.61 -0.69 -8.47
N SER A 38 -23.62 -0.15 -7.78
CA SER A 38 -24.97 0.03 -8.30
C SER A 38 -25.03 1.06 -9.44
N SER A 39 -24.13 2.03 -9.45
CA SER A 39 -24.06 3.05 -10.52
C SER A 39 -23.41 2.58 -11.83
N GLY A 40 -22.71 1.43 -11.82
CA GLY A 40 -22.06 0.86 -12.99
C GLY A 40 -20.81 1.62 -13.49
N LYS A 41 -20.25 2.51 -12.66
CA LYS A 41 -19.07 3.33 -13.02
C LYS A 41 -17.76 2.61 -12.74
N GLN A 42 -16.68 3.07 -13.38
CA GLN A 42 -15.32 2.67 -13.06
C GLN A 42 -14.90 3.32 -11.73
N ILE A 43 -14.21 2.57 -10.87
CA ILE A 43 -13.91 3.01 -9.51
C ILE A 43 -12.42 2.84 -9.22
N LEU A 44 -11.82 3.87 -8.62
CA LEU A 44 -10.59 3.76 -7.85
C LEU A 44 -10.93 4.04 -6.39
N CYS A 45 -10.76 3.07 -5.51
CA CYS A 45 -11.00 3.22 -4.08
C CYS A 45 -9.68 3.22 -3.32
N GLU A 46 -9.49 4.19 -2.43
CA GLU A 46 -8.35 4.20 -1.51
C GLU A 46 -8.39 2.98 -0.57
N LYS A 47 -7.22 2.61 -0.11
CA LYS A 47 -7.03 1.58 0.93
C LYS A 47 -7.44 2.12 2.33
N PRO A 48 -7.81 1.27 3.29
CA PRO A 48 -8.10 -0.17 3.16
C PRO A 48 -9.45 -0.41 2.47
N ILE A 49 -9.68 -1.59 1.93
CA ILE A 49 -10.99 -1.93 1.33
C ILE A 49 -12.13 -1.84 2.37
N ALA A 50 -11.83 -2.17 3.63
CA ALA A 50 -12.75 -2.06 4.77
C ALA A 50 -11.97 -1.93 6.09
N THR A 51 -12.65 -1.48 7.14
CA THR A 51 -12.06 -1.33 8.48
C THR A 51 -12.00 -2.62 9.28
N SER A 52 -12.76 -3.64 8.90
CA SER A 52 -12.74 -4.98 9.48
C SER A 52 -12.49 -6.05 8.40
N LEU A 53 -11.90 -7.18 8.80
CA LEU A 53 -11.67 -8.30 7.88
C LEU A 53 -12.98 -8.94 7.41
N GLU A 54 -13.99 -8.98 8.26
CA GLU A 54 -15.30 -9.52 7.88
C GLU A 54 -15.95 -8.68 6.79
N GLU A 55 -16.00 -7.36 6.95
CA GLU A 55 -16.53 -6.46 5.93
C GLU A 55 -15.67 -6.50 4.64
N ALA A 56 -14.34 -6.61 4.77
CA ALA A 56 -13.46 -6.74 3.63
C ALA A 56 -13.80 -7.98 2.77
N ARG A 57 -14.03 -9.11 3.40
CA ARG A 57 -14.43 -10.36 2.72
C ARG A 57 -15.80 -10.24 2.04
N LEU A 58 -16.77 -9.66 2.74
CA LEU A 58 -18.12 -9.49 2.20
C LEU A 58 -18.13 -8.57 0.97
N ILE A 59 -17.51 -7.40 1.07
CA ILE A 59 -17.49 -6.46 -0.04
C ILE A 59 -16.64 -6.99 -1.21
N ALA A 60 -15.57 -7.73 -0.95
CA ALA A 60 -14.77 -8.35 -2.00
C ALA A 60 -15.61 -9.37 -2.80
N GLU A 61 -16.45 -10.16 -2.15
CA GLU A 61 -17.35 -11.11 -2.83
C GLU A 61 -18.43 -10.40 -3.66
N GLU A 62 -18.99 -9.29 -3.14
CA GLU A 62 -19.90 -8.44 -3.91
C GLU A 62 -19.22 -7.89 -5.18
N ILE A 63 -17.99 -7.39 -5.05
CA ILE A 63 -17.20 -6.87 -6.18
C ILE A 63 -16.91 -7.97 -7.21
N ARG A 64 -16.47 -9.15 -6.78
CA ARG A 64 -16.22 -10.30 -7.67
C ARG A 64 -17.46 -10.67 -8.47
N THR A 65 -18.59 -10.78 -7.77
CA THR A 65 -19.88 -11.10 -8.38
C THR A 65 -20.29 -10.05 -9.40
N TYR A 66 -20.16 -8.78 -9.06
CA TYR A 66 -20.45 -7.67 -9.93
C TYR A 66 -19.56 -7.69 -11.18
N GLN A 67 -18.24 -7.74 -11.02
CA GLN A 67 -17.29 -7.76 -12.14
C GLN A 67 -17.50 -8.97 -13.06
N LYS A 68 -17.82 -10.15 -12.49
CA LYS A 68 -18.17 -11.34 -13.26
C LYS A 68 -19.43 -11.13 -14.11
N ASN A 69 -20.45 -10.50 -13.56
CA ASN A 69 -21.70 -10.22 -14.27
C ASN A 69 -21.53 -9.19 -15.40
N VAL A 70 -20.70 -8.17 -15.16
CA VAL A 70 -20.37 -7.14 -16.17
C VAL A 70 -19.37 -7.65 -17.21
N GLY A 71 -18.59 -8.68 -16.89
CA GLY A 71 -17.59 -9.27 -17.78
C GLY A 71 -16.30 -8.46 -17.93
N LYS A 72 -16.05 -7.50 -17.02
CA LYS A 72 -14.81 -6.69 -17.01
C LYS A 72 -14.43 -6.24 -15.60
N LYS A 73 -13.14 -5.87 -15.43
CA LYS A 73 -12.65 -5.22 -14.22
C LYS A 73 -13.24 -3.81 -14.15
N MET A 74 -13.86 -3.47 -13.04
CA MET A 74 -14.52 -2.19 -12.83
C MET A 74 -13.94 -1.42 -11.64
N ILE A 75 -13.23 -2.09 -10.74
CA ILE A 75 -12.80 -1.55 -9.46
C ILE A 75 -11.32 -1.83 -9.25
N ASN A 76 -10.57 -0.77 -8.98
CA ASN A 76 -9.18 -0.78 -8.59
C ASN A 76 -9.02 -0.18 -7.19
N PHE A 77 -7.90 -0.49 -6.54
CA PHE A 77 -7.58 0.04 -5.21
C PHE A 77 -6.29 0.85 -5.22
N GLY A 78 -6.26 1.92 -4.40
CA GLY A 78 -5.14 2.84 -4.30
C GLY A 78 -3.99 2.24 -3.48
N PHE A 79 -2.99 1.69 -4.17
CA PHE A 79 -1.72 1.25 -3.61
C PHE A 79 -0.57 1.93 -4.36
N MET A 80 -0.43 3.22 -4.13
CA MET A 80 0.45 4.12 -4.88
C MET A 80 1.92 3.70 -4.89
N ARG A 81 2.42 2.91 -3.91
CA ARG A 81 3.82 2.46 -3.89
C ARG A 81 4.17 1.59 -5.10
N ARG A 82 3.21 0.91 -5.72
CA ARG A 82 3.41 0.16 -6.97
C ARG A 82 3.80 1.06 -8.14
N PHE A 83 3.45 2.34 -8.07
CA PHE A 83 3.74 3.37 -9.08
C PHE A 83 4.92 4.27 -8.71
N ASP A 84 5.54 4.05 -7.56
CA ASP A 84 6.73 4.79 -7.16
C ASP A 84 7.91 4.40 -8.04
N PRO A 85 8.61 5.37 -8.66
CA PRO A 85 9.72 5.07 -9.56
C PRO A 85 10.82 4.21 -8.93
N SER A 86 11.06 4.36 -7.61
CA SER A 86 12.06 3.53 -6.92
C SER A 86 11.61 2.09 -6.74
N TYR A 87 10.35 1.88 -6.35
CA TYR A 87 9.81 0.53 -6.22
C TYR A 87 9.71 -0.17 -7.57
N GLN A 88 9.36 0.56 -8.63
CA GLN A 88 9.38 0.05 -10.01
C GLN A 88 10.80 -0.38 -10.42
N GLU A 89 11.80 0.43 -10.11
CA GLU A 89 13.21 0.08 -10.41
C GLU A 89 13.68 -1.13 -9.60
N VAL A 90 13.31 -1.23 -8.31
CA VAL A 90 13.61 -2.41 -7.49
C VAL A 90 12.98 -3.66 -8.12
N ARG A 91 11.71 -3.59 -8.53
CA ARG A 91 11.03 -4.71 -9.20
C ARG A 91 11.73 -5.12 -10.50
N ARG A 92 12.11 -4.15 -11.31
CA ARG A 92 12.87 -4.39 -12.55
C ARG A 92 14.20 -5.08 -12.28
N LEU A 93 14.94 -4.63 -11.25
CA LEU A 93 16.23 -5.21 -10.87
C LEU A 93 16.10 -6.63 -10.31
N ILE A 94 15.07 -6.91 -9.52
CA ILE A 94 14.77 -8.27 -9.05
C ILE A 94 14.46 -9.18 -10.25
N ARG A 95 13.61 -8.74 -11.17
CA ARG A 95 13.20 -9.50 -12.35
C ARG A 95 14.32 -9.69 -13.39
N SER A 96 15.35 -8.85 -13.40
CA SER A 96 16.50 -9.06 -14.28
C SER A 96 17.29 -10.32 -13.96
N GLY A 97 17.22 -10.80 -12.70
CA GLY A 97 18.01 -11.94 -12.23
C GLY A 97 19.50 -11.65 -12.02
N ASP A 98 19.96 -10.44 -12.29
CA ASP A 98 21.38 -10.05 -12.17
C ASP A 98 21.91 -10.16 -10.74
N PHE A 99 21.01 -9.96 -9.76
CA PHE A 99 21.33 -10.01 -8.33
C PHE A 99 21.18 -11.43 -7.72
N GLY A 100 20.73 -12.42 -8.50
CA GLY A 100 20.35 -13.73 -7.99
C GLY A 100 19.03 -13.69 -7.23
N SER A 101 18.69 -14.76 -6.54
CA SER A 101 17.42 -14.86 -5.81
C SER A 101 17.40 -13.95 -4.57
N PRO A 102 16.31 -13.22 -4.32
CA PRO A 102 16.10 -12.53 -3.04
C PRO A 102 16.04 -13.53 -1.89
N THR A 103 16.67 -13.20 -0.76
CA THR A 103 16.70 -14.05 0.45
C THR A 103 15.92 -13.44 1.60
N PHE A 104 16.09 -12.15 1.83
CA PHE A 104 15.29 -11.39 2.79
C PHE A 104 15.28 -9.92 2.42
N PHE A 105 14.37 -9.18 3.06
CA PHE A 105 14.30 -7.73 2.92
C PHE A 105 14.02 -7.05 4.26
N ARG A 106 14.50 -5.81 4.36
CA ARG A 106 14.17 -4.91 5.48
C ARG A 106 13.31 -3.80 4.98
N THR A 107 12.32 -3.41 5.78
CA THR A 107 11.49 -2.23 5.52
C THR A 107 11.45 -1.31 6.71
N VAL A 108 11.39 -0.03 6.44
CA VAL A 108 11.19 1.03 7.42
C VAL A 108 10.08 1.93 6.91
N THR A 109 9.04 2.14 7.73
CA THR A 109 7.99 3.12 7.45
C THR A 109 7.71 3.91 8.71
N ARG A 110 8.20 5.15 8.77
CA ARG A 110 8.13 6.01 9.96
C ARG A 110 7.55 7.35 9.62
N ASN A 111 6.36 7.63 10.16
CA ASN A 111 5.65 8.89 10.01
C ASN A 111 6.11 9.93 11.04
N VAL A 112 6.00 11.20 10.69
CA VAL A 112 6.25 12.31 11.63
C VAL A 112 5.14 12.35 12.67
N PHE A 113 3.90 12.24 12.22
CA PHE A 113 2.71 12.04 13.07
C PHE A 113 1.58 11.39 12.25
N SER A 114 0.63 10.79 12.94
CA SER A 114 -0.55 10.17 12.34
C SER A 114 -1.77 10.47 13.20
N THR A 115 -2.48 11.54 12.86
CA THR A 115 -3.65 11.99 13.65
C THR A 115 -4.71 10.90 13.74
N GLY A 116 -5.16 10.59 14.96
CA GLY A 116 -6.24 9.65 15.21
C GLY A 116 -5.88 8.18 14.96
N ILE A 117 -4.60 7.85 14.71
CA ILE A 117 -4.21 6.46 14.52
C ILE A 117 -4.36 5.65 15.81
N THR A 118 -4.76 4.39 15.65
CA THR A 118 -4.84 3.41 16.73
C THR A 118 -3.76 2.33 16.57
N SER A 119 -3.55 1.49 17.59
CA SER A 119 -2.62 0.36 17.49
C SER A 119 -3.02 -0.62 16.36
N THR A 120 -4.31 -0.81 16.10
CA THR A 120 -4.82 -1.53 14.92
C THR A 120 -4.49 -0.77 13.63
N GLY A 121 -4.61 0.55 13.64
CA GLY A 121 -4.31 1.42 12.50
C GLY A 121 -2.85 1.36 12.05
N LEU A 122 -1.90 0.96 12.92
CA LEU A 122 -0.53 0.68 12.48
C LEU A 122 -0.48 -0.42 11.40
N PHE A 123 -1.37 -1.41 11.48
CA PHE A 123 -1.48 -2.48 10.49
C PHE A 123 -2.33 -2.07 9.29
N THR A 124 -3.53 -1.54 9.53
CA THR A 124 -4.54 -1.31 8.49
C THR A 124 -4.35 0.00 7.73
N ASN A 125 -3.52 0.92 8.23
CA ASN A 125 -3.31 2.22 7.61
C ASN A 125 -1.85 2.48 7.20
N ILE A 126 -0.87 1.98 7.96
CA ILE A 126 0.55 2.19 7.65
C ILE A 126 1.17 0.92 7.02
N ALA A 127 1.24 -0.19 7.78
CA ALA A 127 1.89 -1.41 7.30
C ALA A 127 1.18 -2.08 6.12
N ILE A 128 -0.10 -1.79 5.89
CA ILE A 128 -0.86 -2.31 4.75
C ILE A 128 -0.18 -2.00 3.40
N HIS A 129 0.49 -0.86 3.30
CA HIS A 129 1.27 -0.52 2.10
C HIS A 129 2.49 -1.43 1.92
N ASP A 130 3.12 -1.84 3.03
CA ASP A 130 4.24 -2.78 3.01
C ASP A 130 3.73 -4.17 2.62
N PHE A 131 2.59 -4.61 3.17
CA PHE A 131 2.01 -5.92 2.86
C PHE A 131 1.65 -6.05 1.39
N ASP A 132 1.12 -5.01 0.77
CA ASP A 132 0.79 -4.99 -0.64
C ASP A 132 2.04 -4.94 -1.53
N VAL A 133 2.92 -3.96 -1.30
CA VAL A 133 4.04 -3.70 -2.21
C VAL A 133 5.04 -4.85 -2.25
N TYR A 134 5.25 -5.57 -1.14
CA TYR A 134 6.19 -6.70 -1.16
C TYR A 134 5.61 -7.93 -1.83
N ARG A 135 4.30 -8.17 -1.69
CA ARG A 135 3.61 -9.17 -2.48
C ARG A 135 3.77 -8.89 -4.00
N TRP A 136 3.60 -7.64 -4.40
CA TRP A 136 3.76 -7.18 -5.78
C TRP A 136 5.22 -7.21 -6.26
N LEU A 137 6.20 -6.83 -5.42
CA LEU A 137 7.63 -6.82 -5.79
C LEU A 137 8.16 -8.23 -6.10
N PHE A 138 7.76 -9.21 -5.30
CA PHE A 138 8.29 -10.57 -5.39
C PHE A 138 7.38 -11.53 -6.17
N ASP A 139 6.19 -11.08 -6.61
CA ASP A 139 5.14 -11.93 -7.21
C ASP A 139 4.87 -13.17 -6.33
N ASP A 140 4.76 -12.99 -5.00
CA ASP A 140 4.69 -14.07 -4.02
C ASP A 140 3.63 -13.76 -2.95
N GLU A 141 3.26 -14.76 -2.17
CA GLU A 141 2.20 -14.65 -1.18
C GLU A 141 2.76 -14.75 0.25
N TRP A 142 2.08 -14.08 1.20
CA TRP A 142 2.42 -14.18 2.60
C TRP A 142 2.09 -15.57 3.16
N GLU A 143 3.07 -16.19 3.83
CA GLU A 143 2.90 -17.44 4.57
C GLU A 143 2.57 -17.16 6.04
N SER A 144 3.30 -16.24 6.66
CA SER A 144 3.14 -15.91 8.08
C SER A 144 3.64 -14.51 8.42
N ILE A 145 3.05 -13.93 9.48
CA ILE A 145 3.46 -12.67 10.08
C ILE A 145 3.53 -12.85 11.59
N GLN A 146 4.56 -12.31 12.21
CA GLN A 146 4.69 -12.16 13.66
C GLN A 146 5.04 -10.72 14.00
N SER A 147 4.32 -10.16 14.98
CA SER A 147 4.41 -8.75 15.30
C SER A 147 4.69 -8.55 16.78
N PHE A 148 5.40 -7.47 17.11
CA PHE A 148 5.80 -7.13 18.48
C PHE A 148 5.65 -5.63 18.69
N TYR A 149 5.17 -5.23 19.87
CA TYR A 149 5.29 -3.88 20.36
C TYR A 149 6.50 -3.78 21.29
N PRO A 150 7.59 -3.10 20.88
CA PRO A 150 8.69 -2.81 21.78
C PRO A 150 8.29 -1.75 22.81
N ARG A 151 9.27 -1.19 23.52
CA ARG A 151 9.00 -0.07 24.43
C ARG A 151 8.37 1.09 23.66
N ASN A 152 7.22 1.59 24.17
CA ASN A 152 6.53 2.72 23.57
C ASN A 152 7.41 3.99 23.56
N SER A 153 7.29 4.74 22.47
CA SER A 153 7.83 6.07 22.35
C SER A 153 7.12 7.02 23.32
N THR A 154 7.87 7.94 23.94
CA THR A 154 7.28 9.03 24.73
C THR A 154 6.61 10.10 23.87
N LEU A 155 6.76 10.02 22.54
CA LEU A 155 6.14 10.92 21.58
C LEU A 155 4.75 10.42 21.15
N SER A 156 4.47 9.14 21.37
CA SER A 156 3.20 8.53 20.97
C SER A 156 2.09 8.90 21.96
N PRO A 157 0.86 9.16 21.47
CA PRO A 157 -0.29 9.38 22.33
C PRO A 157 -0.52 8.25 23.35
N GLU A 158 -1.12 8.58 24.47
CA GLU A 158 -1.52 7.59 25.48
C GLU A 158 -2.46 6.54 24.87
N GLY A 159 -2.21 5.27 25.17
CA GLY A 159 -2.98 4.14 24.66
C GLY A 159 -2.56 3.62 23.29
N LEU A 160 -1.67 4.31 22.59
CA LEU A 160 -1.09 3.83 21.33
C LEU A 160 0.15 2.97 21.64
N SER A 161 0.18 1.74 21.12
CA SER A 161 1.39 0.91 21.08
C SER A 161 2.20 1.24 19.83
N ASP A 162 3.26 2.03 19.99
CA ASP A 162 4.15 2.53 18.93
C ASP A 162 5.59 2.64 19.46
N PRO A 163 6.57 2.04 18.82
CA PRO A 163 6.60 1.45 17.47
C PRO A 163 6.04 0.03 17.35
N LEU A 164 5.91 -0.46 16.11
CA LEU A 164 5.55 -1.82 15.75
C LEU A 164 6.71 -2.47 15.01
N ILE A 165 7.13 -3.67 15.43
CA ILE A 165 8.10 -4.52 14.72
C ILE A 165 7.36 -5.69 14.08
N ILE A 166 7.70 -5.99 12.83
CA ILE A 166 7.09 -7.07 12.05
C ILE A 166 8.18 -8.00 11.54
N ILE A 167 7.99 -9.30 11.72
CA ILE A 167 8.75 -10.36 11.06
C ILE A 167 7.76 -11.14 10.21
N GLY A 168 8.00 -11.19 8.90
CA GLY A 168 7.13 -11.86 7.95
C GLY A 168 7.89 -12.91 7.14
N LYS A 169 7.14 -13.84 6.56
CA LYS A 169 7.67 -14.84 5.62
C LYS A 169 6.75 -14.99 4.44
N LEU A 170 7.30 -14.96 3.24
CA LEU A 170 6.61 -15.29 2.01
C LEU A 170 6.67 -16.80 1.74
N LYS A 171 5.77 -17.30 0.90
CA LYS A 171 5.70 -18.76 0.58
C LYS A 171 6.96 -19.29 -0.07
N SER A 172 7.70 -18.47 -0.83
CA SER A 172 9.02 -18.82 -1.38
C SER A 172 10.11 -18.99 -0.32
N GLY A 173 9.85 -18.54 0.92
CA GLY A 173 10.82 -18.52 2.00
C GLY A 173 11.53 -17.18 2.21
N ILE A 174 11.29 -16.17 1.36
CA ILE A 174 11.84 -14.83 1.56
C ILE A 174 11.32 -14.27 2.89
N MET A 175 12.23 -13.73 3.72
CA MET A 175 11.90 -13.19 5.04
C MET A 175 11.82 -11.67 5.01
N MET A 176 10.86 -11.11 5.76
CA MET A 176 10.73 -9.68 6.04
C MET A 176 11.16 -9.36 7.46
N VAL A 177 11.89 -8.27 7.65
CA VAL A 177 12.08 -7.61 8.95
C VAL A 177 11.73 -6.13 8.77
N GLY A 178 10.72 -5.67 9.49
CA GLY A 178 10.23 -4.30 9.34
C GLY A 178 9.96 -3.60 10.64
N ASP A 179 10.08 -2.27 10.63
CA ASP A 179 9.63 -1.41 11.71
C ASP A 179 8.69 -0.31 11.19
N ILE A 180 7.62 -0.10 11.95
CA ILE A 180 6.62 0.92 11.69
C ILE A 180 6.61 1.87 12.88
N VAL A 181 6.66 3.17 12.63
CA VAL A 181 6.57 4.22 13.64
C VAL A 181 5.54 5.25 13.21
N ALA A 182 4.55 5.51 14.04
CA ALA A 182 3.54 6.51 13.74
C ALA A 182 3.97 7.93 14.14
N PHE A 183 4.88 8.04 15.12
CA PHE A 183 5.32 9.33 15.65
C PHE A 183 6.85 9.37 15.79
N ASN A 184 7.52 10.07 14.88
CA ASN A 184 8.93 10.42 14.97
C ASN A 184 9.10 11.94 14.84
N ASN A 185 10.29 12.49 15.10
CA ASN A 185 10.53 13.93 15.05
C ASN A 185 11.57 14.34 13.99
N TYR A 186 11.91 13.48 13.03
CA TYR A 186 13.01 13.75 12.11
C TYR A 186 12.64 13.74 10.62
N GLY A 187 11.38 13.49 10.27
CA GLY A 187 10.91 13.46 8.90
C GLY A 187 10.25 12.13 8.52
N PHE A 188 9.68 12.07 7.33
CA PHE A 188 9.07 10.85 6.80
C PHE A 188 10.15 9.90 6.28
N ASP A 189 10.28 8.74 6.91
CA ASP A 189 11.32 7.76 6.62
C ASP A 189 10.71 6.47 6.05
N CYS A 190 10.80 6.30 4.73
CA CYS A 190 10.30 5.12 4.04
C CYS A 190 11.41 4.50 3.19
N ARG A 191 11.93 3.37 3.63
CA ARG A 191 13.09 2.70 3.05
C ARG A 191 12.87 1.21 2.91
N ILE A 192 13.53 0.62 1.91
CA ILE A 192 13.71 -0.84 1.83
C ILE A 192 15.16 -1.20 1.50
N GLU A 193 15.54 -2.39 1.93
CA GLU A 193 16.74 -3.09 1.48
C GLU A 193 16.35 -4.52 1.11
N VAL A 194 16.54 -4.90 -0.14
CA VAL A 194 16.39 -6.29 -0.61
C VAL A 194 17.76 -6.91 -0.71
N VAL A 195 18.01 -7.98 0.05
CA VAL A 195 19.25 -8.74 0.01
C VAL A 195 19.06 -9.97 -0.87
N CYS A 196 19.89 -10.07 -1.90
CA CYS A 196 19.90 -11.15 -2.86
C CYS A 196 21.22 -11.92 -2.76
N GLU A 197 21.32 -13.08 -3.42
CA GLU A 197 22.52 -13.93 -3.40
C GLU A 197 23.80 -13.25 -3.89
N LYS A 198 23.69 -12.28 -4.81
CA LYS A 198 24.83 -11.63 -5.47
C LYS A 198 24.95 -10.13 -5.20
N GLY A 199 24.10 -9.58 -4.35
CA GLY A 199 24.13 -8.15 -4.03
C GLY A 199 22.90 -7.70 -3.24
N SER A 200 22.79 -6.40 -2.97
CA SER A 200 21.60 -5.80 -2.35
C SER A 200 21.12 -4.58 -3.14
N ILE A 201 19.82 -4.32 -3.03
CA ILE A 201 19.14 -3.20 -3.66
C ILE A 201 18.47 -2.39 -2.56
N GLN A 202 18.70 -1.08 -2.52
CA GLN A 202 18.15 -0.22 -1.46
C GLN A 202 17.40 0.97 -2.04
N ILE A 203 16.25 1.30 -1.45
CA ILE A 203 15.64 2.63 -1.55
C ILE A 203 16.10 3.42 -0.34
N GLY A 204 16.74 4.56 -0.57
CA GLY A 204 17.31 5.40 0.49
C GLY A 204 16.29 6.28 1.21
N THR A 205 16.76 6.96 2.26
CA THR A 205 15.97 7.88 3.10
C THR A 205 15.63 9.22 2.46
N HIS A 206 16.21 9.56 1.32
CA HIS A 206 16.23 10.92 0.82
C HIS A 206 15.37 11.07 -0.43
N GLY A 207 14.64 12.20 -0.49
CA GLY A 207 13.52 12.46 -1.40
C GLY A 207 13.82 12.39 -2.91
N ASP A 208 15.03 12.63 -3.33
CA ASP A 208 15.44 12.31 -4.70
C ASP A 208 15.89 10.85 -4.73
N VAL A 209 14.99 10.02 -5.12
CA VAL A 209 15.08 8.60 -5.24
C VAL A 209 16.45 8.13 -5.73
N VAL A 210 17.27 7.68 -4.81
CA VAL A 210 18.47 6.94 -5.18
C VAL A 210 18.28 5.50 -4.74
N THR A 211 17.96 4.65 -5.70
CA THR A 211 18.15 3.21 -5.52
C THR A 211 19.63 2.97 -5.39
N GLN A 212 20.12 2.71 -4.19
CA GLN A 212 21.51 2.37 -3.98
C GLN A 212 21.74 0.92 -4.36
N ILE A 213 22.61 0.68 -5.32
CA ILE A 213 23.04 -0.66 -5.72
C ILE A 213 24.40 -0.90 -5.08
N ASN A 214 24.46 -1.80 -4.09
CA ASN A 214 25.69 -2.23 -3.47
C ASN A 214 26.28 -3.40 -4.25
N ARG A 215 27.22 -3.09 -5.12
CA ARG A 215 28.20 -4.04 -5.70
C ARG A 215 29.60 -3.60 -5.27
N VAL A 216 30.60 -4.44 -5.46
CA VAL A 216 32.00 -4.03 -5.27
C VAL A 216 32.24 -2.77 -6.11
N GLY A 217 32.48 -1.62 -5.43
CA GLY A 217 32.66 -0.31 -6.08
C GLY A 217 31.44 0.63 -6.09
N GLY A 218 30.39 0.39 -5.31
CA GLY A 218 29.17 1.21 -5.27
C GLY A 218 29.33 2.62 -4.66
N VAL A 219 28.45 3.55 -5.06
CA VAL A 219 28.43 4.98 -4.65
C VAL A 219 27.15 5.29 -3.88
N ILE A 220 27.27 6.07 -2.80
CA ILE A 220 26.15 6.60 -2.01
C ILE A 220 25.85 8.04 -2.41
N LYS A 221 24.57 8.37 -2.66
CA LYS A 221 24.06 9.73 -2.71
C LYS A 221 23.05 9.95 -1.59
N ALA A 222 23.07 11.14 -0.99
CA ALA A 222 22.16 11.57 0.04
C ALA A 222 21.48 12.90 -0.36
N GLY A 223 20.20 13.07 -0.02
CA GLY A 223 19.42 14.28 -0.22
C GLY A 223 18.59 14.62 1.03
N PRO A 224 17.77 15.70 1.04
CA PRO A 224 16.90 16.03 2.15
C PRO A 224 15.85 14.95 2.35
N MET A 225 15.44 14.74 3.61
CA MET A 225 14.34 13.86 3.96
C MET A 225 13.01 14.58 3.69
N ALA A 226 12.03 13.88 3.13
CA ALA A 226 10.70 14.42 2.93
C ALA A 226 10.04 14.78 4.27
N GLU A 227 9.27 15.87 4.29
CA GLU A 227 8.58 16.29 5.52
C GLU A 227 7.44 15.33 5.89
N ASN A 228 6.77 14.79 4.87
CA ASN A 228 5.63 13.88 5.05
C ASN A 228 5.47 12.93 3.86
N TRP A 229 4.50 12.01 3.96
CA TRP A 229 4.21 11.01 2.94
C TRP A 229 3.69 11.60 1.63
N MET A 230 2.98 12.73 1.67
CA MET A 230 2.44 13.39 0.47
C MET A 230 3.57 13.86 -0.44
N GLU A 231 4.54 14.56 0.13
CA GLU A 231 5.73 15.00 -0.60
C GLU A 231 6.53 13.80 -1.15
N ARG A 232 6.73 12.76 -0.33
CA ARG A 232 7.48 11.57 -0.74
C ARG A 232 6.82 10.80 -1.88
N PHE A 233 5.50 10.73 -1.93
CA PHE A 233 4.75 9.90 -2.87
C PHE A 233 3.91 10.69 -3.88
N GLU A 234 4.10 12.00 -4.01
CA GLU A 234 3.35 12.82 -4.98
C GLU A 234 3.43 12.24 -6.41
N ALA A 235 4.64 11.91 -6.87
CA ALA A 235 4.84 11.31 -8.19
C ALA A 235 4.12 9.96 -8.32
N SER A 236 4.10 9.16 -7.25
CA SER A 236 3.46 7.85 -7.23
C SER A 236 1.95 7.96 -7.42
N TYR A 237 1.30 8.89 -6.71
CA TYR A 237 -0.13 9.16 -6.88
C TYR A 237 -0.47 9.67 -8.28
N ILE A 238 0.38 10.54 -8.85
CA ILE A 238 0.18 11.05 -10.21
C ILE A 238 0.26 9.89 -11.22
N GLU A 239 1.24 9.01 -11.11
CA GLU A 239 1.40 7.88 -12.04
C GLU A 239 0.28 6.83 -11.85
N GLU A 240 -0.16 6.56 -10.63
CA GLU A 240 -1.31 5.70 -10.35
C GLU A 240 -2.58 6.23 -11.01
N LEU A 241 -2.87 7.53 -10.83
CA LEU A 241 -4.03 8.16 -11.46
C LEU A 241 -3.94 8.17 -12.98
N ARG A 242 -2.76 8.41 -13.56
CA ARG A 242 -2.54 8.32 -15.01
C ARG A 242 -2.82 6.92 -15.54
N ALA A 243 -2.29 5.90 -14.85
CA ALA A 243 -2.51 4.51 -15.21
C ALA A 243 -4.00 4.13 -15.14
N TRP A 244 -4.70 4.57 -14.10
CA TRP A 244 -6.12 4.31 -13.92
C TRP A 244 -6.97 5.05 -14.97
N ILE A 245 -6.71 6.33 -15.23
CA ILE A 245 -7.42 7.10 -16.27
C ILE A 245 -7.20 6.48 -17.65
N HIS A 246 -5.98 5.98 -17.93
CA HIS A 246 -5.71 5.27 -19.17
C HIS A 246 -6.55 3.99 -19.28
N GLU A 247 -6.57 3.15 -18.24
CA GLU A 247 -7.40 1.94 -18.21
C GLU A 247 -8.88 2.26 -18.39
N VAL A 248 -9.40 3.30 -17.70
CA VAL A 248 -10.80 3.74 -17.85
C VAL A 248 -11.11 4.18 -19.27
N SER A 249 -10.20 4.92 -19.90
CA SER A 249 -10.42 5.55 -21.21
C SER A 249 -10.24 4.61 -22.38
N THR A 250 -9.35 3.62 -22.28
CA THR A 250 -9.00 2.71 -23.37
C THR A 250 -9.56 1.29 -23.20
N GLY A 251 -9.82 0.88 -21.96
CA GLY A 251 -10.14 -0.50 -21.60
C GLY A 251 -8.91 -1.42 -21.51
N GLU A 252 -7.70 -0.90 -21.70
CA GLU A 252 -6.46 -1.67 -21.56
C GLU A 252 -6.13 -1.87 -20.08
N VAL A 253 -6.12 -3.12 -19.63
CA VAL A 253 -5.86 -3.47 -18.23
C VAL A 253 -4.41 -3.18 -17.85
N ASN A 254 -4.19 -2.34 -16.83
CA ASN A 254 -2.89 -2.14 -16.24
C ASN A 254 -2.68 -3.13 -15.08
N LEU A 255 -1.62 -3.95 -15.16
CA LEU A 255 -1.33 -5.01 -14.20
C LEU A 255 -0.72 -4.51 -12.87
N ASP A 256 -0.29 -3.26 -12.82
CA ASP A 256 0.21 -2.65 -11.59
C ASP A 256 -0.92 -2.02 -10.75
N LEU A 257 -2.08 -1.74 -11.36
CA LEU A 257 -3.27 -1.33 -10.62
C LEU A 257 -3.80 -2.46 -9.74
N ALA A 258 -3.85 -2.20 -8.44
CA ALA A 258 -4.27 -3.20 -7.47
C ALA A 258 -5.74 -3.60 -7.66
N THR A 259 -5.98 -4.89 -7.57
CA THR A 259 -7.29 -5.52 -7.73
C THR A 259 -8.01 -5.66 -6.38
N VAL A 260 -9.25 -6.14 -6.41
CA VAL A 260 -9.98 -6.52 -5.19
C VAL A 260 -9.26 -7.62 -4.40
N GLU A 261 -8.57 -8.53 -5.10
CA GLU A 261 -7.79 -9.60 -4.45
C GLU A 261 -6.61 -9.01 -3.69
N ASP A 262 -5.88 -8.06 -4.30
CA ASP A 262 -4.76 -7.39 -3.67
C ASP A 262 -5.21 -6.65 -2.40
N ALA A 263 -6.31 -5.91 -2.48
CA ALA A 263 -6.86 -5.16 -1.35
C ALA A 263 -7.34 -6.08 -0.23
N LEU A 264 -8.03 -7.18 -0.56
CA LEU A 264 -8.46 -8.17 0.41
C LEU A 264 -7.27 -8.83 1.12
N ILE A 265 -6.28 -9.29 0.35
CA ILE A 265 -5.08 -9.94 0.90
C ILE A 265 -4.32 -8.97 1.82
N ALA A 266 -4.19 -7.70 1.46
CA ALA A 266 -3.56 -6.71 2.32
C ALA A 266 -4.29 -6.55 3.68
N ASN A 267 -5.64 -6.58 3.68
CA ASN A 267 -6.44 -6.61 4.90
C ASN A 267 -6.28 -7.93 5.68
N GLU A 268 -6.21 -9.08 5.01
CA GLU A 268 -5.99 -10.38 5.65
C GLU A 268 -4.62 -10.44 6.34
N VAL A 269 -3.58 -9.97 5.68
CA VAL A 269 -2.22 -9.91 6.23
C VAL A 269 -2.17 -8.93 7.43
N SER A 270 -2.85 -7.79 7.33
CA SER A 270 -3.01 -6.86 8.46
C SER A 270 -3.64 -7.54 9.68
N ALA A 271 -4.70 -8.33 9.46
CA ALA A 271 -5.37 -9.09 10.52
C ALA A 271 -4.48 -10.20 11.10
N MET A 272 -3.71 -10.91 10.25
CA MET A 272 -2.71 -11.89 10.69
C MET A 272 -1.66 -11.24 11.60
N GLY A 273 -1.12 -10.09 11.19
CA GLY A 273 -0.14 -9.34 11.98
C GLY A 273 -0.69 -8.93 13.34
N LEU A 274 -1.89 -8.37 13.38
CA LEU A 274 -2.55 -7.97 14.62
C LEU A 274 -2.81 -9.17 15.54
N ALA A 275 -3.26 -10.29 15.00
CA ALA A 275 -3.53 -11.51 15.78
C ALA A 275 -2.26 -12.19 16.31
N SER A 276 -1.09 -11.91 15.73
CA SER A 276 0.19 -12.50 16.11
C SER A 276 0.88 -11.83 17.30
N ILE A 277 0.35 -10.69 17.77
CA ILE A 277 0.91 -9.96 18.91
C ILE A 277 0.80 -10.82 20.17
N PRO A 278 1.91 -11.07 20.89
CA PRO A 278 1.88 -11.75 22.17
C PRO A 278 0.94 -11.04 23.15
N LYS A 279 0.10 -11.82 23.85
CA LYS A 279 -0.80 -11.30 24.88
C LYS A 279 -0.06 -10.95 26.17
#